data_3fef884beda38ce4f0f3c165bea3ccf9
#
_entry.id   3fef884beda38ce4f0f3c165bea3ccf9
#
_cell.length_a   1.000
_cell.length_b   1.000
_cell.length_c   1.000
_cell.angle_alpha   90.00
_cell.angle_beta   90.00
_cell.angle_gamma   90.00
#
_symmetry.space_group_name_H-M   'P 1'
#
loop_
_entity.id
_entity.type
_entity.pdbx_description
1 polymer ?
#
loop_
_entity_poly.entity_id
_entity_poly.type
_entity_poly.pdbx_seq_one_letter_code
_entity_poly.pdbx_strand_id
1 'polypeptide(L)'
;MGRQIYFFFDDSGVLHKNEQSGRFVYAGYVFLSREELDSAKRKYIHANKEIKKSTGMSGELKAAGLKPVHKRSLFNSVREYESLSASVDISKVYGHILAEKKSICRYKDYILKICIKTKLVEFIQKWRFGQL
;
A
#
# COMPACT_ATOMS: atom_id res chain seq x y z
N MET A 1 -0.09 -17.14 23.01
CA MET A 1 -0.99 -16.14 22.39
C MET A 1 -0.57 -15.88 20.95
N GLY A 2 -1.53 -15.67 20.09
CA GLY A 2 -1.26 -15.36 18.69
C GLY A 2 -0.59 -13.99 18.51
N ARG A 3 0.23 -13.90 17.48
CA ARG A 3 0.86 -12.65 17.07
C ARG A 3 -0.05 -11.91 16.11
N GLN A 4 -0.23 -10.61 16.29
CA GLN A 4 -1.01 -9.78 15.38
C GLN A 4 -0.10 -9.12 14.35
N ILE A 5 -0.53 -9.17 13.09
CA ILE A 5 0.12 -8.50 11.98
C ILE A 5 -0.89 -7.54 11.37
N TYR A 6 -0.46 -6.32 11.12
CA TYR A 6 -1.32 -5.25 10.61
C TYR A 6 -0.96 -4.94 9.17
N PHE A 7 -1.96 -4.99 8.29
CA PHE A 7 -1.81 -4.64 6.88
C PHE A 7 -2.63 -3.39 6.59
N PHE A 8 -2.00 -2.41 5.95
CA PHE A 8 -2.66 -1.20 5.47
C PHE A 8 -2.43 -1.06 3.98
N PHE A 9 -3.51 -1.01 3.23
CA PHE A 9 -3.46 -0.92 1.77
C PHE A 9 -4.28 0.24 1.26
N ASP A 10 -3.84 0.77 0.15
CA ASP A 10 -4.64 1.66 -0.67
C ASP A 10 -4.48 1.25 -2.13
N ASP A 11 -5.46 1.56 -2.95
CA ASP A 11 -5.41 1.29 -4.37
C ASP A 11 -5.17 2.56 -5.18
N SER A 12 -4.59 2.38 -6.34
CA SER A 12 -4.33 3.46 -7.30
C SER A 12 -4.62 2.98 -8.70
N GLY A 13 -5.21 3.86 -9.50
CA GLY A 13 -5.66 3.55 -10.84
C GLY A 13 -7.10 3.04 -10.87
N VAL A 14 -7.59 2.80 -12.08
CA VAL A 14 -8.96 2.33 -12.32
C VAL A 14 -8.91 1.02 -13.08
N LEU A 15 -9.42 -0.03 -12.47
CA LEU A 15 -9.54 -1.34 -13.12
C LEU A 15 -10.82 -1.35 -13.95
N HIS A 16 -10.70 -0.97 -15.23
CA HIS A 16 -11.84 -0.84 -16.14
C HIS A 16 -11.45 -1.21 -17.56
N LYS A 17 -12.41 -1.72 -18.32
CA LYS A 17 -12.20 -2.13 -19.72
C LYS A 17 -11.69 -1.00 -20.64
N ASN A 18 -12.00 0.25 -20.32
CA ASN A 18 -11.57 1.42 -21.10
C ASN A 18 -10.16 1.91 -20.72
N GLU A 19 -9.54 1.33 -19.69
CA GLU A 19 -8.22 1.69 -19.19
C GLU A 19 -7.15 0.65 -19.52
N GLN A 20 -7.27 0.00 -20.69
CA GLN A 20 -6.43 -1.14 -21.06
C GLN A 20 -4.94 -0.86 -21.17
N SER A 21 -4.55 0.40 -21.35
CA SER A 21 -3.14 0.81 -21.36
C SER A 21 -2.61 1.18 -19.97
N GLY A 22 -3.50 1.21 -18.99
CA GLY A 22 -3.17 1.63 -17.63
C GLY A 22 -2.70 0.49 -16.73
N ARG A 23 -2.34 0.87 -15.52
CA ARG A 23 -2.02 -0.06 -14.44
C ARG A 23 -2.92 0.18 -13.24
N PHE A 24 -3.29 -0.90 -12.59
CA PHE A 24 -3.95 -0.90 -11.30
C PHE A 24 -2.95 -1.39 -10.26
N VAL A 25 -2.82 -0.68 -9.14
CA VAL A 25 -1.83 -0.97 -8.11
C VAL A 25 -2.50 -1.03 -6.74
N TYR A 26 -2.20 -2.07 -5.97
CA TYR A 26 -2.31 -2.05 -4.51
C TYR A 26 -0.94 -1.80 -3.92
N ALA A 27 -0.85 -0.91 -2.96
CA ALA A 27 0.38 -0.67 -2.23
C ALA A 27 0.07 -0.42 -0.75
N GLY A 28 1.00 -0.79 0.11
CA GLY A 28 0.77 -0.61 1.53
C GLY A 28 1.96 -0.97 2.39
N TYR A 29 1.70 -0.95 3.69
CA TYR A 29 2.67 -1.28 4.72
C TYR A 29 2.17 -2.40 5.61
N VAL A 30 3.13 -3.13 6.16
CA VAL A 30 2.88 -4.25 7.07
C VAL A 30 3.61 -3.98 8.38
N PHE A 31 2.90 -4.11 9.49
CA PHE A 31 3.48 -3.92 10.82
C PHE A 31 3.36 -5.20 11.62
N LEU A 32 4.48 -5.62 12.21
CA LEU A 32 4.59 -6.89 12.92
C LEU A 32 4.20 -6.80 14.39
N SER A 33 3.91 -5.59 14.88
CA SER A 33 3.47 -5.35 16.24
C SER A 33 2.68 -4.05 16.33
N ARG A 34 1.94 -3.90 17.42
CA ARG A 34 1.21 -2.66 17.70
C ARG A 34 2.16 -1.48 17.95
N GLU A 35 3.26 -1.74 18.62
CA GLU A 35 4.29 -0.72 18.91
C GLU A 35 4.91 -0.19 17.62
N GLU A 36 5.19 -1.07 16.67
CA GLU A 36 5.72 -0.71 15.36
C GLU A 36 4.73 0.15 14.57
N LEU A 37 3.46 -0.24 14.57
CA LEU A 37 2.38 0.53 13.95
C LEU A 37 2.26 1.93 14.56
N ASP A 38 2.23 2.04 15.87
CA ASP A 38 2.09 3.31 16.56
C ASP A 38 3.31 4.23 16.31
N SER A 39 4.50 3.66 16.29
CA SER A 39 5.73 4.37 15.93
C SER A 39 5.67 4.92 14.51
N ALA A 40 5.25 4.11 13.55
CA ALA A 40 5.10 4.53 12.16
C ALA A 40 4.08 5.67 12.00
N LYS A 41 2.96 5.57 12.68
CA LYS A 41 1.93 6.61 12.69
C LYS A 41 2.49 7.93 13.21
N ARG A 42 3.21 7.92 14.32
CA ARG A 42 3.80 9.13 14.90
C ARG A 42 4.78 9.79 13.93
N LYS A 43 5.66 9.01 13.32
CA LYS A 43 6.65 9.50 12.35
C LYS A 43 5.99 10.12 11.12
N TYR A 44 4.98 9.45 10.57
CA TYR A 44 4.25 9.93 9.41
C TYR A 44 3.47 11.21 9.72
N ILE A 45 2.77 11.25 10.83
CA ILE A 45 2.01 12.42 11.28
C ILE A 45 2.95 13.61 11.47
N HIS A 46 4.11 13.39 12.07
CA HIS A 46 5.11 14.45 12.26
C HIS A 46 5.60 15.01 10.92
N ALA A 47 5.99 14.13 9.99
CA ALA A 47 6.44 14.55 8.65
C ALA A 47 5.34 15.33 7.91
N ASN A 48 4.09 14.87 8.00
CA ASN A 48 2.93 15.52 7.41
C ASN A 48 2.72 16.92 7.97
N LYS A 49 2.80 17.09 9.29
CA LYS A 49 2.68 18.39 9.94
C LYS A 49 3.80 19.36 9.53
N GLU A 50 5.03 18.88 9.43
CA GLU A 50 6.17 19.70 9.00
C GLU A 50 5.99 20.20 7.58
N ILE A 51 5.48 19.35 6.67
CA ILE A 51 5.19 19.76 5.29
C ILE A 51 4.10 20.82 5.25
N LYS A 52 3.01 20.63 5.99
CA LYS A 52 1.92 21.61 6.08
C LYS A 52 2.41 22.96 6.62
N LYS A 53 3.25 22.92 7.64
CA LYS A 53 3.85 24.11 8.24
C LYS A 53 4.72 24.88 7.24
N SER A 54 5.55 24.18 6.47
CA SER A 54 6.46 24.80 5.51
C SER A 54 5.80 25.29 4.24
N THR A 55 4.69 24.66 3.82
CA THR A 55 3.99 24.96 2.57
C THR A 55 2.73 25.80 2.74
N GLY A 56 2.21 25.91 3.96
CA GLY A 56 0.91 26.54 4.21
C GLY A 56 -0.29 25.71 3.75
N MET A 57 -0.07 24.46 3.31
CA MET A 57 -1.15 23.58 2.87
C MET A 57 -2.00 23.11 4.05
N SER A 58 -3.31 22.92 3.80
CA SER A 58 -4.27 22.40 4.78
C SER A 58 -5.00 21.19 4.22
N GLY A 59 -5.61 20.42 5.11
CA GLY A 59 -6.33 19.21 4.73
C GLY A 59 -5.41 18.05 4.38
N GLU A 60 -5.92 17.09 3.62
CA GLU A 60 -5.16 15.91 3.21
C GLU A 60 -4.07 16.27 2.20
N LEU A 61 -2.85 15.80 2.45
CA LEU A 61 -1.75 15.93 1.49
C LEU A 61 -1.82 14.80 0.46
N LYS A 62 -2.13 15.14 -0.78
CA LYS A 62 -2.14 14.19 -1.90
C LYS A 62 -0.81 14.24 -2.64
N ALA A 63 -0.25 13.06 -2.92
CA ALA A 63 1.06 12.94 -3.58
C ALA A 63 1.12 13.72 -4.90
N ALA A 64 0.04 13.76 -5.66
CA ALA A 64 -0.03 14.47 -6.93
C ALA A 64 0.23 15.98 -6.80
N GLY A 65 -0.11 16.57 -5.67
CA GLY A 65 0.08 18.01 -5.41
C GLY A 65 1.37 18.35 -4.67
N LEU A 66 2.21 17.36 -4.34
CA LEU A 66 3.43 17.58 -3.57
C LEU A 66 4.67 17.68 -4.46
N LYS A 67 5.59 18.56 -4.06
CA LYS A 67 6.92 18.60 -4.67
C LYS A 67 7.72 17.32 -4.35
N PRO A 68 8.66 16.91 -5.21
CA PRO A 68 9.46 15.72 -4.99
C PRO A 68 10.16 15.67 -3.63
N VAL A 69 10.62 16.80 -3.11
CA VAL A 69 11.28 16.88 -1.80
C VAL A 69 10.33 16.49 -0.66
N HIS A 70 9.06 16.88 -0.76
CA HIS A 70 8.05 16.55 0.25
C HIS A 70 7.60 15.09 0.16
N LYS A 71 7.45 14.57 -1.06
CA LYS A 71 7.18 13.14 -1.28
C LYS A 71 8.29 12.27 -0.65
N ARG A 72 9.53 12.67 -0.86
CA ARG A 72 10.70 11.98 -0.29
C ARG A 72 10.69 12.03 1.23
N SER A 73 10.34 13.18 1.80
CA SER A 73 10.24 13.34 3.26
C SER A 73 9.20 12.39 3.87
N LEU A 74 8.00 12.30 3.27
CA LEU A 74 6.96 11.37 3.71
C LEU A 74 7.41 9.92 3.57
N PHE A 75 7.98 9.56 2.45
CA PHE A 75 8.48 8.21 2.23
C PHE A 75 9.57 7.84 3.24
N ASN A 76 10.53 8.73 3.46
CA ASN A 76 11.63 8.48 4.41
C ASN A 76 11.15 8.31 5.84
N SER A 77 10.03 8.93 6.23
CA SER A 77 9.47 8.80 7.58
C SER A 77 9.04 7.38 7.93
N VAL A 78 8.70 6.58 6.91
CA VAL A 78 8.20 5.20 7.08
C VAL A 78 9.02 4.15 6.32
N ARG A 79 10.16 4.53 5.77
CA ARG A 79 10.96 3.68 4.90
C ARG A 79 11.56 2.46 5.59
N GLU A 80 11.74 2.50 6.92
CA GLU A 80 12.28 1.37 7.69
C GLU A 80 11.27 0.23 7.89
N TYR A 81 9.99 0.47 7.60
CA TYR A 81 8.94 -0.53 7.79
C TYR A 81 8.71 -1.36 6.52
N GLU A 82 8.22 -2.58 6.71
CA GLU A 82 7.91 -3.47 5.59
C GLU A 82 6.81 -2.88 4.72
N SER A 83 7.05 -2.89 3.43
CA SER A 83 6.07 -2.49 2.42
C SER A 83 5.77 -3.64 1.49
N LEU A 84 4.63 -3.55 0.82
CA LEU A 84 4.26 -4.48 -0.23
C LEU A 84 3.44 -3.76 -1.29
N SER A 85 3.54 -4.28 -2.51
CA SER A 85 2.73 -3.77 -3.62
C SER A 85 2.41 -4.88 -4.61
N ALA A 86 1.30 -4.70 -5.29
CA ALA A 86 0.90 -5.55 -6.41
C ALA A 86 0.47 -4.64 -7.55
N SER A 87 1.05 -4.85 -8.73
CA SER A 87 0.74 -4.07 -9.93
C SER A 87 0.13 -4.98 -10.98
N VAL A 88 -0.99 -4.53 -11.55
CA VAL A 88 -1.71 -5.23 -12.59
C VAL A 88 -1.67 -4.42 -13.87
N ASP A 89 -1.17 -5.04 -14.94
CA ASP A 89 -1.29 -4.51 -16.28
C ASP A 89 -2.70 -4.82 -16.79
N ILE A 90 -3.53 -3.80 -16.92
CA ILE A 90 -4.96 -3.96 -17.25
C ILE A 90 -5.15 -4.61 -18.61
N SER A 91 -4.22 -4.39 -19.56
CA SER A 91 -4.27 -5.01 -20.87
C SER A 91 -4.19 -6.54 -20.83
N LYS A 92 -3.64 -7.11 -19.77
CA LYS A 92 -3.49 -8.56 -19.57
C LYS A 92 -4.62 -9.20 -18.78
N VAL A 93 -5.57 -8.42 -18.31
CA VAL A 93 -6.74 -8.93 -17.59
C VAL A 93 -7.78 -9.40 -18.59
N TYR A 94 -8.33 -10.60 -18.38
CA TYR A 94 -9.36 -11.15 -19.25
C TYR A 94 -10.57 -10.22 -19.36
N GLY A 95 -11.07 -10.02 -20.59
CA GLY A 95 -12.16 -9.10 -20.87
C GLY A 95 -13.44 -9.42 -20.10
N HIS A 96 -13.75 -10.70 -19.86
CA HIS A 96 -14.94 -11.09 -19.09
C HIS A 96 -14.87 -10.65 -17.61
N ILE A 97 -13.67 -10.48 -17.05
CA ILE A 97 -13.48 -9.94 -15.70
C ILE A 97 -13.82 -8.45 -15.68
N LEU A 98 -13.40 -7.70 -16.71
CA LEU A 98 -13.61 -6.25 -16.81
C LEU A 98 -15.03 -5.88 -17.28
N ALA A 99 -15.83 -6.85 -17.71
CA ALA A 99 -17.16 -6.61 -18.27
C ALA A 99 -18.20 -6.20 -17.22
N GLU A 100 -18.03 -6.64 -15.97
CA GLU A 100 -19.00 -6.40 -14.92
C GLU A 100 -18.33 -5.89 -13.64
N LYS A 101 -18.97 -4.94 -12.96
CA LYS A 101 -18.49 -4.37 -11.71
C LYS A 101 -18.25 -5.43 -10.62
N LYS A 102 -19.14 -6.43 -10.53
CA LYS A 102 -19.02 -7.51 -9.56
C LYS A 102 -17.78 -8.37 -9.80
N SER A 103 -17.48 -8.67 -11.06
CA SER A 103 -16.26 -9.40 -11.45
C SER A 103 -14.99 -8.62 -11.14
N ILE A 104 -15.00 -7.31 -11.36
CA ILE A 104 -13.88 -6.41 -11.02
C ILE A 104 -13.63 -6.44 -9.51
N CYS A 105 -14.66 -6.34 -8.69
CA CYS A 105 -14.52 -6.40 -7.23
C CYS A 105 -13.93 -7.73 -6.77
N ARG A 106 -14.40 -8.83 -7.32
CA ARG A 106 -13.87 -10.18 -7.01
C ARG A 106 -12.40 -10.32 -7.40
N TYR A 107 -12.03 -9.76 -8.54
CA TYR A 107 -10.65 -9.78 -9.01
C TYR A 107 -9.73 -8.94 -8.12
N LYS A 108 -10.18 -7.77 -7.70
CA LYS A 108 -9.45 -6.94 -6.73
C LYS A 108 -9.21 -7.69 -5.41
N ASP A 109 -10.23 -8.34 -4.88
CA ASP A 109 -10.13 -9.16 -3.67
C ASP A 109 -9.13 -10.31 -3.84
N TYR A 110 -9.15 -10.95 -4.99
CA TYR A 110 -8.22 -12.02 -5.34
C TYR A 110 -6.77 -11.54 -5.33
N ILE A 111 -6.49 -10.40 -5.99
CA ILE A 111 -5.15 -9.80 -6.01
C ILE A 111 -4.68 -9.49 -4.59
N LEU A 112 -5.53 -8.88 -3.79
CA LEU A 112 -5.22 -8.52 -2.42
C LEU A 112 -4.91 -9.74 -1.56
N LYS A 113 -5.71 -10.80 -1.69
CA LYS A 113 -5.47 -12.09 -1.00
C LYS A 113 -4.12 -12.70 -1.36
N ILE A 114 -3.76 -12.72 -2.64
CA ILE A 114 -2.46 -13.24 -3.09
C ILE A 114 -1.33 -12.41 -2.48
N CYS A 115 -1.45 -11.10 -2.50
CA CYS A 115 -0.47 -10.18 -1.96
C CYS A 115 -0.22 -10.44 -0.46
N ILE A 116 -1.29 -10.56 0.32
CA ILE A 116 -1.22 -10.85 1.75
C ILE A 116 -0.63 -12.25 2.00
N LYS A 117 -1.11 -13.26 1.29
CA LYS A 117 -0.62 -14.64 1.42
C LYS A 117 0.88 -14.75 1.16
N THR A 118 1.34 -14.13 0.08
CA THR A 118 2.75 -14.14 -0.29
C THR A 118 3.61 -13.52 0.81
N LYS A 119 3.16 -12.42 1.38
CA LYS A 119 3.88 -11.75 2.47
C LYS A 119 3.87 -12.57 3.75
N LEU A 120 2.76 -13.19 4.09
CA LEU A 120 2.67 -14.07 5.26
C LEU A 120 3.59 -15.30 5.15
N VAL A 121 3.67 -15.92 3.99
CA VAL A 121 4.60 -17.03 3.74
C VAL A 121 6.03 -16.57 3.93
N GLU A 122 6.40 -15.41 3.41
CA GLU A 122 7.72 -14.82 3.58
C GLU A 122 8.07 -14.63 5.08
N PHE A 123 7.14 -14.08 5.88
CA PHE A 123 7.34 -13.90 7.31
C PHE A 123 7.46 -15.22 8.06
N ILE A 124 6.64 -16.20 7.74
CA ILE A 124 6.73 -17.54 8.35
C ILE A 124 8.09 -18.17 8.09
N GLN A 125 8.61 -18.06 6.87
CA GLN A 125 9.94 -18.55 6.53
C GLN A 125 11.03 -17.84 7.32
N LYS A 126 10.95 -16.51 7.44
CA LYS A 126 11.90 -15.71 8.22
C LYS A 126 11.88 -16.08 9.71
N TRP A 127 10.70 -16.29 10.30
CA TRP A 127 10.59 -16.72 11.70
C TRP A 127 11.18 -18.11 11.91
N ARG A 128 10.94 -19.01 10.96
CA ARG A 128 11.45 -20.38 11.00
C ARG A 128 12.97 -20.43 11.06
N PHE A 129 13.63 -19.48 10.42
CA PHE A 129 15.09 -19.37 10.39
C PHE A 129 15.64 -18.32 11.37
N GLY A 130 14.82 -17.82 12.29
CA GLY A 130 15.24 -16.86 13.32
C GLY A 130 15.64 -15.49 12.79
N GLN A 131 15.12 -15.08 11.63
CA GLN A 131 15.43 -13.80 10.98
C GLN A 131 14.48 -12.67 11.35
N LEU A 132 13.47 -12.94 12.15
CA LEU A 132 12.50 -11.96 12.65
C LEU A 132 12.41 -12.01 14.17
#